data_c570694414827e93a19f1aa903ab7787
#
_entry.id   c570694414827e93a19f1aa903ab7787
#
_cell.length_a   1.000
_cell.length_b   1.000
_cell.length_c   1.000
_cell.angle_alpha   90.00
_cell.angle_beta   90.00
_cell.angle_gamma   90.00
#
_symmetry.space_group_name_H-M   'P 1'
#
loop_
_entity.id
_entity.type
_entity.pdbx_description
1 polymer ?
#
loop_
_entity_poly.entity_id
_entity_poly.type
_entity_poly.pdbx_seq_one_letter_code
_entity_poly.pdbx_strand_id
1 'polypeptide(L)'
;MAPYHRISVRVQATLSRHMNGHPAQILRRLIAVLLLVCAAVAAASAQDASPRWRALVVDTFNSRLGSPDDISTVVARASATHVNLLYVQVRRRGDAFYLDGSEPLPEGVAIEGGFDPLGDLIAKARAAGLEVHALLTLGPVWHLSTAPADPRHVFTRHGFQNGRAVEGAENWLTRTLQPDGNGTSMEGYRFGNDYWLDFGHPAAAAYVVDLVTRLVQRYPVDGVHLDALHYPEAPAGSASIGYNAVAVARYQARTGAPGLPGQDDGRWSEWRREQITALTRRLTVSALAVRPALVVSVSGVATGAAPGDPRGTVAYARTFQDWFRWAADGSVDVVVPQVYRAEHLPATADEFSAWMAWLQGAPRVRPLVIALGAYLNSLEGLLRQSRTALAASGDNGGLALFSLAANNAPVVTNPLSSPAGRDTPQRPFEDVASALRTGRTTSGQLVDQAQAAGIFASTVPRPPTPWKDTAGYVLGTVEDGSGAPVDGAQVRLDAAGVPAGPADIVTDGSGVFATPAVTPGTYRLQVVSPAGGAYTSDCTVDVSARGVARLTLVVEASRAGVASCR
;
A
#
# COMPACT_ATOMS: atom_id res chain seq x y z
N MET A 1 37.73 18.51 2.78
CA MET A 1 39.05 17.86 2.56
C MET A 1 39.93 17.76 3.83
N ALA A 2 39.39 17.50 4.99
CA ALA A 2 40.25 17.52 6.19
C ALA A 2 40.07 16.42 7.25
N PRO A 3 39.28 15.35 7.12
CA PRO A 3 39.37 14.25 8.09
C PRO A 3 40.15 13.02 7.60
N TYR A 4 40.33 12.81 6.29
CA TYR A 4 40.99 11.59 5.79
C TYR A 4 42.50 11.58 6.00
N HIS A 5 43.16 12.76 5.97
CA HIS A 5 44.61 12.85 6.22
C HIS A 5 45.02 12.55 7.68
N ARG A 6 44.14 12.79 8.65
CA ARG A 6 44.46 12.53 10.07
C ARG A 6 44.33 11.05 10.49
N ILE A 7 43.49 10.29 9.81
CA ILE A 7 43.32 8.84 10.13
C ILE A 7 44.47 8.03 9.54
N SER A 8 44.90 8.34 8.31
CA SER A 8 46.03 7.63 7.68
C SER A 8 47.38 7.89 8.40
N VAL A 9 47.61 9.12 8.86
CA VAL A 9 48.82 9.47 9.62
C VAL A 9 48.83 8.82 11.02
N ARG A 10 47.69 8.68 11.67
CA ARG A 10 47.63 7.96 12.97
C ARG A 10 47.82 6.45 12.81
N VAL A 11 47.31 5.83 11.77
CA VAL A 11 47.54 4.40 11.50
C VAL A 11 49.00 4.13 11.16
N GLN A 12 49.63 4.96 10.33
CA GLN A 12 51.06 4.83 10.06
C GLN A 12 51.95 5.14 11.28
N ALA A 13 51.59 6.14 12.09
CA ALA A 13 52.36 6.47 13.30
C ALA A 13 52.20 5.39 14.39
N THR A 14 51.06 4.67 14.45
CA THR A 14 50.83 3.57 15.37
C THR A 14 51.55 2.30 14.92
N LEU A 15 51.65 2.04 13.63
CA LEU A 15 52.40 0.92 13.07
C LEU A 15 53.89 1.06 13.24
N SER A 16 54.47 2.28 13.09
CA SER A 16 55.90 2.51 13.22
C SER A 16 56.42 2.50 14.67
N ARG A 17 55.56 2.72 15.69
CA ARG A 17 55.94 2.67 17.10
C ARG A 17 55.91 1.29 17.74
N HIS A 18 55.38 0.26 17.08
CA HIS A 18 55.17 -1.08 17.65
C HIS A 18 55.96 -2.19 16.94
N MET A 19 56.90 -1.85 16.09
CA MET A 19 57.71 -2.87 15.38
C MET A 19 58.80 -3.55 16.25
N ASN A 20 58.86 -3.29 17.56
CA ASN A 20 59.77 -3.98 18.50
C ASN A 20 59.08 -5.12 19.29
N GLY A 21 57.90 -5.55 18.88
CA GLY A 21 57.18 -6.70 19.49
C GLY A 21 57.66 -8.03 18.89
N HIS A 22 57.70 -9.09 19.72
CA HIS A 22 58.00 -10.44 19.26
C HIS A 22 57.20 -10.83 18.00
N PRO A 23 57.81 -11.40 16.95
CA PRO A 23 57.17 -11.73 15.68
C PRO A 23 55.87 -12.55 15.84
N ALA A 24 55.76 -13.35 16.88
CA ALA A 24 54.54 -14.08 17.24
C ALA A 24 53.36 -13.19 17.65
N GLN A 25 53.58 -12.04 18.24
CA GLN A 25 52.50 -11.09 18.62
C GLN A 25 52.01 -10.28 17.41
N ILE A 26 52.90 -9.96 16.51
CA ILE A 26 52.55 -9.29 15.23
C ILE A 26 51.71 -10.22 14.37
N LEU A 27 52.09 -11.51 14.26
CA LEU A 27 51.37 -12.51 13.53
C LEU A 27 49.96 -12.75 14.12
N ARG A 28 49.84 -12.85 15.46
CA ARG A 28 48.53 -12.96 16.15
C ARG A 28 47.61 -11.79 15.90
N ARG A 29 48.16 -10.55 15.89
CA ARG A 29 47.35 -9.34 15.56
C ARG A 29 46.91 -9.33 14.13
N LEU A 30 47.76 -9.69 13.17
CA LEU A 30 47.40 -9.81 11.75
C LEU A 30 46.34 -10.86 11.52
N ILE A 31 46.46 -12.04 12.18
CA ILE A 31 45.43 -13.10 12.11
C ILE A 31 44.12 -12.61 12.72
N ALA A 32 44.12 -11.91 13.84
CA ALA A 32 42.92 -11.36 14.46
C ALA A 32 42.23 -10.31 13.57
N VAL A 33 43.01 -9.43 12.95
CA VAL A 33 42.48 -8.45 11.97
C VAL A 33 41.90 -9.16 10.74
N LEU A 34 42.60 -10.17 10.22
CA LEU A 34 42.13 -10.95 9.08
C LEU A 34 40.83 -11.71 9.42
N LEU A 35 40.74 -12.31 10.60
CA LEU A 35 39.52 -12.97 11.08
C LEU A 35 38.36 -12.00 11.28
N LEU A 36 38.64 -10.79 11.79
CA LEU A 36 37.62 -9.73 11.92
C LEU A 36 37.15 -9.24 10.56
N VAL A 37 38.06 -9.08 9.59
CA VAL A 37 37.69 -8.72 8.22
C VAL A 37 36.91 -9.83 7.54
N CYS A 38 37.33 -11.09 7.70
CA CYS A 38 36.60 -12.24 7.17
C CYS A 38 35.22 -12.39 7.82
N ALA A 39 35.10 -12.18 9.14
CA ALA A 39 33.84 -12.18 9.84
C ALA A 39 32.92 -11.03 9.40
N ALA A 40 33.46 -9.84 9.19
CA ALA A 40 32.72 -8.70 8.66
C ALA A 40 32.23 -8.92 7.22
N VAL A 41 33.08 -9.51 6.36
CA VAL A 41 32.70 -9.88 4.98
C VAL A 41 31.67 -11.00 4.99
N ALA A 42 31.83 -12.01 5.86
CA ALA A 42 30.83 -13.09 6.01
C ALA A 42 29.49 -12.59 6.56
N ALA A 43 29.52 -11.65 7.51
CA ALA A 43 28.30 -11.02 8.03
C ALA A 43 27.61 -10.15 6.96
N ALA A 44 28.36 -9.40 6.15
CA ALA A 44 27.83 -8.62 5.04
C ALA A 44 27.21 -9.53 3.97
N SER A 45 27.86 -10.66 3.62
CA SER A 45 27.33 -11.61 2.64
C SER A 45 26.13 -12.40 3.19
N ALA A 46 26.08 -12.70 4.50
CA ALA A 46 24.93 -13.32 5.13
C ALA A 46 23.71 -12.39 5.19
N GLN A 47 23.94 -11.09 5.37
CA GLN A 47 22.87 -10.09 5.38
C GLN A 47 22.23 -9.90 3.98
N ASP A 48 23.00 -10.06 2.91
CA ASP A 48 22.50 -10.01 1.52
C ASP A 48 21.76 -11.30 1.10
N ALA A 49 21.98 -12.42 1.81
CA ALA A 49 21.29 -13.69 1.58
C ALA A 49 19.98 -13.86 2.38
N SER A 50 19.68 -12.94 3.29
CA SER A 50 18.46 -13.01 4.11
C SER A 50 17.20 -12.78 3.28
N PRO A 51 16.08 -13.50 3.58
CA PRO A 51 14.80 -13.24 2.94
C PRO A 51 14.40 -11.78 3.09
N ARG A 52 14.03 -11.13 1.98
CA ARG A 52 13.64 -9.72 1.92
C ARG A 52 12.55 -9.51 0.88
N TRP A 53 11.64 -8.59 1.11
CA TRP A 53 10.74 -8.11 0.06
C TRP A 53 11.52 -7.22 -0.90
N ARG A 54 11.67 -7.66 -2.14
CA ARG A 54 12.33 -6.91 -3.22
C ARG A 54 11.34 -6.77 -4.35
N ALA A 55 10.59 -5.68 -4.32
CA ALA A 55 9.49 -5.44 -5.25
C ALA A 55 9.88 -4.46 -6.36
N LEU A 56 9.33 -4.69 -7.54
CA LEU A 56 9.37 -3.75 -8.66
C LEU A 56 7.94 -3.47 -9.10
N VAL A 57 7.59 -2.20 -9.18
CA VAL A 57 6.26 -1.78 -9.65
C VAL A 57 6.23 -1.72 -11.16
N VAL A 58 5.24 -2.35 -11.76
CA VAL A 58 4.93 -2.27 -13.19
C VAL A 58 3.69 -1.40 -13.33
N ASP A 59 3.90 -0.11 -13.58
CA ASP A 59 2.82 0.84 -13.80
C ASP A 59 2.36 0.81 -15.26
N THR A 60 1.06 0.89 -15.50
CA THR A 60 0.47 0.81 -16.84
C THR A 60 0.33 2.16 -17.56
N PHE A 61 0.85 3.22 -16.96
CA PHE A 61 0.99 4.51 -17.64
C PHE A 61 2.26 4.56 -18.49
N ASN A 62 3.31 3.83 -18.07
CA ASN A 62 4.62 3.85 -18.71
C ASN A 62 5.04 2.48 -19.24
N SER A 63 4.48 1.38 -18.71
CA SER A 63 4.77 0.00 -19.15
C SER A 63 3.68 -0.49 -20.09
N ARG A 64 4.07 -1.21 -21.13
CA ARG A 64 3.15 -1.89 -22.05
C ARG A 64 2.88 -3.30 -21.55
N LEU A 65 1.61 -3.72 -21.61
CA LEU A 65 1.14 -5.06 -21.26
C LEU A 65 0.16 -5.59 -22.32
N GLY A 66 0.22 -5.09 -23.56
CA GLY A 66 -0.78 -5.37 -24.58
C GLY A 66 -0.53 -6.62 -25.41
N SER A 67 0.63 -7.24 -25.30
CA SER A 67 1.03 -8.40 -26.09
C SER A 67 1.89 -9.39 -25.30
N PRO A 68 2.02 -10.65 -25.77
CA PRO A 68 2.95 -11.62 -25.18
C PRO A 68 4.41 -11.17 -25.13
N ASP A 69 4.85 -10.35 -26.09
CA ASP A 69 6.21 -9.80 -26.15
C ASP A 69 6.41 -8.69 -25.11
N ASP A 70 5.41 -7.82 -24.91
CA ASP A 70 5.42 -6.83 -23.83
C ASP A 70 5.60 -7.51 -22.47
N ILE A 71 4.82 -8.59 -22.22
CA ILE A 71 4.92 -9.36 -20.97
C ILE A 71 6.28 -10.04 -20.83
N SER A 72 6.80 -10.64 -21.89
CA SER A 72 8.14 -11.26 -21.89
C SER A 72 9.23 -10.24 -21.54
N THR A 73 9.12 -9.03 -22.08
CA THR A 73 10.04 -7.91 -21.77
C THR A 73 9.96 -7.50 -20.30
N VAL A 74 8.76 -7.37 -19.74
CA VAL A 74 8.56 -7.03 -18.32
C VAL A 74 9.20 -8.06 -17.41
N VAL A 75 8.94 -9.36 -17.66
CA VAL A 75 9.48 -10.45 -16.84
C VAL A 75 11.00 -10.55 -16.96
N ALA A 76 11.56 -10.43 -18.17
CA ALA A 76 13.01 -10.47 -18.38
C ALA A 76 13.72 -9.32 -17.66
N ARG A 77 13.17 -8.10 -17.75
CA ARG A 77 13.71 -6.94 -17.03
C ARG A 77 13.65 -7.13 -15.52
N ALA A 78 12.53 -7.58 -14.99
CA ALA A 78 12.39 -7.83 -13.56
C ALA A 78 13.41 -8.85 -13.05
N SER A 79 13.53 -10.00 -13.74
CA SER A 79 14.50 -11.05 -13.40
C SER A 79 15.94 -10.52 -13.40
N ALA A 80 16.27 -9.62 -14.32
CA ALA A 80 17.60 -9.02 -14.42
C ALA A 80 17.98 -8.14 -13.20
N THR A 81 17.03 -7.78 -12.33
CA THR A 81 17.28 -6.94 -11.12
C THR A 81 17.44 -7.73 -9.84
N HIS A 82 17.23 -9.05 -9.84
CA HIS A 82 17.15 -9.89 -8.63
C HIS A 82 16.03 -9.50 -7.65
N VAL A 83 14.95 -8.88 -8.14
CA VAL A 83 13.70 -8.76 -7.38
C VAL A 83 13.02 -10.14 -7.28
N ASN A 84 12.13 -10.31 -6.31
CA ASN A 84 11.37 -11.54 -6.12
C ASN A 84 9.86 -11.33 -6.25
N LEU A 85 9.43 -10.08 -6.45
CA LEU A 85 8.03 -9.67 -6.46
C LEU A 85 7.77 -8.58 -7.48
N LEU A 86 6.66 -8.69 -8.21
CA LEU A 86 6.10 -7.66 -9.05
C LEU A 86 4.79 -7.13 -8.46
N TYR A 87 4.70 -5.83 -8.21
CA TYR A 87 3.43 -5.12 -8.05
C TYR A 87 2.97 -4.67 -9.44
N VAL A 88 2.02 -5.37 -10.03
CA VAL A 88 1.56 -5.10 -11.40
C VAL A 88 0.25 -4.34 -11.36
N GLN A 89 0.24 -3.10 -11.84
CA GLN A 89 -0.96 -2.29 -11.93
C GLN A 89 -1.91 -2.87 -12.99
N VAL A 90 -2.89 -3.62 -12.54
CA VAL A 90 -3.89 -4.28 -13.40
C VAL A 90 -5.21 -3.51 -13.45
N ARG A 91 -5.38 -2.50 -12.60
CA ARG A 91 -6.48 -1.54 -12.58
C ARG A 91 -5.95 -0.15 -12.28
N ARG A 92 -6.28 0.86 -13.08
CA ARG A 92 -5.78 2.23 -12.86
C ARG A 92 -6.87 3.29 -12.70
N ARG A 93 -7.92 3.31 -13.56
CA ARG A 93 -8.96 4.35 -13.59
C ARG A 93 -10.37 3.82 -13.91
N GLY A 94 -10.77 2.69 -13.34
CA GLY A 94 -12.03 2.02 -13.67
C GLY A 94 -11.92 1.17 -14.93
N ASP A 95 -10.71 0.83 -15.31
CA ASP A 95 -10.34 -0.02 -16.43
C ASP A 95 -9.46 -1.19 -15.94
N ALA A 96 -9.51 -2.33 -16.63
CA ALA A 96 -8.86 -3.56 -16.25
C ALA A 96 -7.90 -4.08 -17.32
N PHE A 97 -6.69 -4.49 -16.94
CA PHE A 97 -5.72 -5.21 -17.76
C PHE A 97 -5.84 -6.73 -17.55
N TYR A 98 -7.09 -7.22 -17.41
CA TYR A 98 -7.42 -8.62 -17.24
C TYR A 98 -8.86 -8.91 -17.73
N LEU A 99 -9.18 -10.18 -17.99
CA LEU A 99 -10.42 -10.57 -18.65
C LEU A 99 -11.39 -11.28 -17.68
N ASP A 100 -12.01 -10.53 -16.75
CA ASP A 100 -13.09 -11.06 -15.91
C ASP A 100 -14.47 -10.45 -16.21
N GLY A 101 -14.50 -9.42 -17.07
CA GLY A 101 -15.71 -8.73 -17.49
C GLY A 101 -16.30 -7.75 -16.47
N SER A 102 -15.66 -7.56 -15.32
CA SER A 102 -16.14 -6.64 -14.28
C SER A 102 -15.94 -5.17 -14.65
N GLU A 103 -14.84 -4.86 -15.31
CA GLU A 103 -14.52 -3.53 -15.86
C GLU A 103 -14.09 -3.66 -17.33
N PRO A 104 -14.22 -2.58 -18.14
CA PRO A 104 -13.76 -2.60 -19.52
C PRO A 104 -12.24 -2.62 -19.60
N LEU A 105 -11.71 -3.05 -20.75
CA LEU A 105 -10.31 -2.85 -21.09
C LEU A 105 -10.01 -1.35 -21.22
N PRO A 106 -8.75 -0.93 -20.96
CA PRO A 106 -8.39 0.50 -20.95
C PRO A 106 -8.50 1.12 -22.33
N GLU A 107 -9.15 2.28 -22.41
CA GLU A 107 -9.24 3.06 -23.64
C GLU A 107 -7.86 3.61 -24.04
N GLY A 108 -7.61 3.61 -25.35
CA GLY A 108 -6.37 4.17 -25.93
C GLY A 108 -5.12 3.32 -25.68
N VAL A 109 -5.27 2.13 -25.11
CA VAL A 109 -4.18 1.16 -24.94
C VAL A 109 -4.37 0.03 -25.94
N ALA A 110 -3.32 -0.24 -26.73
CA ALA A 110 -3.34 -1.36 -27.65
C ALA A 110 -3.16 -2.67 -26.87
N ILE A 111 -4.22 -3.49 -26.82
CA ILE A 111 -4.20 -4.86 -26.31
C ILE A 111 -4.62 -5.77 -27.46
N GLU A 112 -3.85 -6.81 -27.73
CA GLU A 112 -4.16 -7.77 -28.80
C GLU A 112 -5.52 -8.43 -28.56
N GLY A 113 -6.28 -8.63 -29.62
CA GLY A 113 -7.64 -9.18 -29.52
C GLY A 113 -7.67 -10.54 -28.83
N GLY A 114 -8.40 -10.65 -27.71
CA GLY A 114 -8.51 -11.87 -26.91
C GLY A 114 -7.30 -12.18 -26.03
N PHE A 115 -6.28 -11.34 -26.02
CA PHE A 115 -5.11 -11.51 -25.14
C PHE A 115 -5.49 -11.18 -23.69
N ASP A 116 -5.04 -12.04 -22.76
CA ASP A 116 -5.19 -11.85 -21.31
C ASP A 116 -3.84 -11.42 -20.70
N PRO A 117 -3.61 -10.10 -20.50
CA PRO A 117 -2.34 -9.60 -19.98
C PRO A 117 -1.96 -10.17 -18.63
N LEU A 118 -2.91 -10.25 -17.69
CA LEU A 118 -2.63 -10.74 -16.34
C LEU A 118 -2.39 -12.25 -16.33
N GLY A 119 -3.17 -13.02 -17.10
CA GLY A 119 -2.99 -14.48 -17.19
C GLY A 119 -1.61 -14.85 -17.73
N ASP A 120 -1.17 -14.23 -18.83
CA ASP A 120 0.15 -14.46 -19.44
C ASP A 120 1.29 -14.00 -18.50
N LEU A 121 1.11 -12.85 -17.84
CA LEU A 121 2.11 -12.33 -16.90
C LEU A 121 2.32 -13.27 -15.71
N ILE A 122 1.24 -13.78 -15.10
CA ILE A 122 1.35 -14.73 -13.99
C ILE A 122 2.10 -15.99 -14.42
N ALA A 123 1.78 -16.54 -15.59
CA ALA A 123 2.43 -17.74 -16.09
C ALA A 123 3.95 -17.55 -16.30
N LYS A 124 4.32 -16.46 -16.97
CA LYS A 124 5.74 -16.15 -17.27
C LYS A 124 6.54 -15.74 -16.04
N ALA A 125 5.96 -14.92 -15.15
CA ALA A 125 6.60 -14.50 -13.91
C ALA A 125 6.86 -15.70 -12.98
N ARG A 126 5.89 -16.59 -12.83
CA ARG A 126 6.04 -17.82 -12.04
C ARG A 126 7.13 -18.74 -12.61
N ALA A 127 7.20 -18.89 -13.93
CA ALA A 127 8.28 -19.64 -14.58
C ALA A 127 9.66 -19.02 -14.33
N ALA A 128 9.73 -17.71 -14.10
CA ALA A 128 10.95 -16.98 -13.76
C ALA A 128 11.22 -16.90 -12.24
N GLY A 129 10.39 -17.52 -11.38
CA GLY A 129 10.55 -17.50 -9.93
C GLY A 129 10.13 -16.17 -9.28
N LEU A 130 9.29 -15.36 -9.95
CA LEU A 130 8.77 -14.09 -9.46
C LEU A 130 7.33 -14.26 -8.96
N GLU A 131 7.01 -13.69 -7.81
CA GLU A 131 5.63 -13.54 -7.34
C GLU A 131 4.94 -12.37 -8.06
N VAL A 132 3.63 -12.50 -8.27
CA VAL A 132 2.79 -11.45 -8.87
C VAL A 132 1.74 -11.03 -7.87
N HIS A 133 1.79 -9.76 -7.45
CA HIS A 133 0.72 -9.12 -6.72
C HIS A 133 -0.02 -8.17 -7.66
N ALA A 134 -1.30 -8.41 -7.87
CA ALA A 134 -2.14 -7.53 -8.64
C ALA A 134 -2.33 -6.19 -7.91
N LEU A 135 -1.81 -5.10 -8.48
CA LEU A 135 -1.99 -3.75 -7.95
C LEU A 135 -3.28 -3.17 -8.54
N LEU A 136 -4.20 -2.83 -7.64
CA LEU A 136 -5.46 -2.20 -7.99
C LEU A 136 -5.48 -0.77 -7.41
N THR A 137 -5.46 0.22 -8.29
CA THR A 137 -5.67 1.64 -7.92
C THR A 137 -7.16 1.86 -7.74
N LEU A 138 -7.65 1.89 -6.48
CA LEU A 138 -9.07 1.76 -6.16
C LEU A 138 -9.84 3.08 -6.24
N GLY A 139 -9.26 4.18 -5.77
CA GLY A 139 -9.95 5.47 -5.68
C GLY A 139 -10.21 6.16 -7.02
N PRO A 140 -9.18 6.41 -7.86
CA PRO A 140 -9.36 7.06 -9.16
C PRO A 140 -10.19 6.22 -10.13
N VAL A 141 -11.12 6.88 -10.85
CA VAL A 141 -12.00 6.21 -11.82
C VAL A 141 -12.04 6.85 -13.20
N TRP A 142 -11.57 8.08 -13.36
CA TRP A 142 -11.46 8.73 -14.68
C TRP A 142 -10.65 10.02 -14.60
N HIS A 143 -10.27 10.58 -15.77
CA HIS A 143 -9.42 11.78 -15.84
C HIS A 143 -9.88 12.84 -16.85
N LEU A 144 -10.74 12.50 -17.78
CA LEU A 144 -11.25 13.43 -18.80
C LEU A 144 -12.64 13.94 -18.44
N SER A 145 -13.00 15.08 -19.00
CA SER A 145 -14.37 15.63 -18.92
C SER A 145 -15.36 14.85 -19.77
N THR A 146 -14.89 14.23 -20.86
CA THR A 146 -15.69 13.32 -21.68
C THR A 146 -15.71 11.97 -21.02
N ALA A 147 -16.89 11.39 -20.82
CA ALA A 147 -17.04 10.05 -20.25
C ALA A 147 -16.38 8.99 -21.16
N PRO A 148 -15.92 7.86 -20.56
CA PRO A 148 -15.45 6.71 -21.33
C PRO A 148 -16.48 6.21 -22.33
N ALA A 149 -16.03 5.67 -23.46
CA ALA A 149 -16.91 5.16 -24.51
C ALA A 149 -17.65 3.88 -24.08
N ASP A 150 -17.02 3.03 -23.26
CA ASP A 150 -17.67 1.81 -22.79
C ASP A 150 -18.74 2.15 -21.73
N PRO A 151 -20.03 1.81 -21.97
CA PRO A 151 -21.11 2.10 -21.03
C PRO A 151 -21.01 1.31 -19.71
N ARG A 152 -20.21 0.26 -19.64
CA ARG A 152 -19.97 -0.52 -18.40
C ARG A 152 -19.04 0.20 -17.46
N HIS A 153 -18.29 1.19 -17.93
CA HIS A 153 -17.32 1.90 -17.12
C HIS A 153 -17.97 2.59 -15.90
N VAL A 154 -17.39 2.42 -14.71
CA VAL A 154 -17.95 2.93 -13.46
C VAL A 154 -18.19 4.44 -13.48
N PHE A 155 -17.31 5.23 -14.09
CA PHE A 155 -17.50 6.66 -14.22
C PHE A 155 -18.70 7.01 -15.11
N THR A 156 -18.92 6.28 -16.22
CA THR A 156 -20.09 6.48 -17.12
C THR A 156 -21.39 6.14 -16.39
N ARG A 157 -21.38 5.12 -15.54
CA ARG A 157 -22.57 4.69 -14.81
C ARG A 157 -22.88 5.54 -13.58
N HIS A 158 -21.84 5.89 -12.81
CA HIS A 158 -21.98 6.45 -11.46
C HIS A 158 -21.22 7.75 -11.25
N GLY A 159 -20.77 8.41 -12.30
CA GLY A 159 -20.04 9.68 -12.25
C GLY A 159 -20.75 10.79 -13.03
N PHE A 160 -20.42 10.91 -14.31
CA PHE A 160 -20.95 11.93 -15.18
C PHE A 160 -21.55 11.34 -16.46
N GLN A 161 -22.73 11.81 -16.80
CA GLN A 161 -23.42 11.48 -18.04
C GLN A 161 -23.80 12.78 -18.77
N ASN A 162 -23.46 12.88 -20.05
CA ASN A 162 -23.74 14.06 -20.88
C ASN A 162 -23.28 15.39 -20.24
N GLY A 163 -22.10 15.38 -19.58
CA GLY A 163 -21.52 16.55 -18.93
C GLY A 163 -22.17 16.95 -17.61
N ARG A 164 -23.10 16.15 -17.08
CA ARG A 164 -23.76 16.37 -15.77
C ARG A 164 -23.44 15.25 -14.81
N ALA A 165 -23.29 15.60 -13.54
CA ALA A 165 -23.16 14.59 -12.49
C ALA A 165 -24.44 13.74 -12.44
N VAL A 166 -24.25 12.44 -12.28
CA VAL A 166 -25.36 11.52 -11.95
C VAL A 166 -25.95 11.94 -10.60
N GLU A 167 -27.26 11.88 -10.45
CA GLU A 167 -27.95 12.42 -9.28
C GLU A 167 -28.15 11.35 -8.17
N GLY A 168 -28.30 11.84 -6.94
CA GLY A 168 -28.72 11.07 -5.77
C GLY A 168 -27.77 9.93 -5.40
N ALA A 169 -28.35 8.80 -5.04
CA ALA A 169 -27.61 7.61 -4.61
C ALA A 169 -26.85 6.90 -5.74
N GLU A 170 -27.13 7.23 -6.98
CA GLU A 170 -26.41 6.67 -8.12
C GLU A 170 -25.08 7.37 -8.39
N ASN A 171 -24.81 8.52 -7.76
CA ASN A 171 -23.52 9.20 -7.84
C ASN A 171 -22.57 8.66 -6.76
N TRP A 172 -21.50 7.99 -7.20
CA TRP A 172 -20.51 7.38 -6.31
C TRP A 172 -19.24 8.21 -6.14
N LEU A 173 -19.16 9.38 -6.79
CA LEU A 173 -17.95 10.20 -6.73
C LEU A 173 -17.87 11.00 -5.44
N THR A 174 -16.64 11.12 -4.93
CA THR A 174 -16.34 12.10 -3.89
C THR A 174 -16.30 13.51 -4.46
N ARG A 175 -16.57 14.51 -3.61
CA ARG A 175 -16.53 15.92 -3.99
C ARG A 175 -16.07 16.81 -2.84
N THR A 176 -15.71 18.04 -3.16
CA THR A 176 -15.48 19.10 -2.18
C THR A 176 -16.82 19.64 -1.64
N LEU A 177 -16.74 20.30 -0.50
CA LEU A 177 -17.85 21.15 -0.05
C LEU A 177 -17.95 22.36 -0.98
N GLN A 178 -19.06 22.45 -1.72
CA GLN A 178 -19.32 23.61 -2.58
C GLN A 178 -19.97 24.74 -1.79
N PRO A 179 -19.57 25.99 -1.99
CA PRO A 179 -20.16 27.14 -1.28
C PRO A 179 -21.67 27.30 -1.51
N ASP A 180 -22.17 26.92 -2.69
CA ASP A 180 -23.57 27.02 -3.10
C ASP A 180 -24.43 25.78 -2.77
N GLY A 181 -23.83 24.74 -2.20
CA GLY A 181 -24.53 23.51 -1.83
C GLY A 181 -24.99 22.63 -2.99
N ASN A 182 -24.97 23.11 -4.22
CA ASN A 182 -25.55 22.41 -5.38
C ASN A 182 -24.61 21.48 -6.15
N GLY A 183 -23.31 21.52 -5.92
CA GLY A 183 -22.31 20.51 -6.31
C GLY A 183 -22.43 19.89 -7.70
N THR A 184 -22.94 20.64 -8.70
CA THR A 184 -23.10 20.17 -10.08
C THR A 184 -21.90 20.48 -10.97
N SER A 185 -21.02 21.37 -10.51
CA SER A 185 -19.80 21.73 -11.24
C SER A 185 -18.80 20.56 -11.24
N MET A 186 -18.28 20.21 -12.41
CA MET A 186 -17.22 19.20 -12.55
C MET A 186 -15.97 19.54 -11.72
N GLU A 187 -15.70 20.81 -11.48
CA GLU A 187 -14.56 21.28 -10.68
C GLU A 187 -14.60 20.77 -9.24
N GLY A 188 -15.80 20.66 -8.64
CA GLY A 188 -15.97 20.13 -7.29
C GLY A 188 -15.70 18.62 -7.14
N TYR A 189 -15.61 17.90 -8.23
CA TYR A 189 -15.41 16.46 -8.29
C TYR A 189 -14.01 16.04 -8.76
N ARG A 190 -13.19 17.00 -9.24
CA ARG A 190 -11.87 16.71 -9.81
C ARG A 190 -10.76 17.06 -8.85
N PHE A 191 -9.89 16.08 -8.59
CA PHE A 191 -8.75 16.18 -7.68
C PHE A 191 -7.46 15.87 -8.43
N GLY A 192 -6.62 16.88 -8.60
CA GLY A 192 -5.50 16.80 -9.52
C GLY A 192 -6.02 16.55 -10.94
N ASN A 193 -5.67 15.41 -11.50
CA ASN A 193 -6.12 15.00 -12.83
C ASN A 193 -7.27 14.00 -12.82
N ASP A 194 -7.77 13.55 -11.65
CA ASP A 194 -8.65 12.40 -11.57
C ASP A 194 -9.96 12.69 -10.84
N TYR A 195 -11.00 11.93 -11.19
CA TYR A 195 -12.23 11.76 -10.42
C TYR A 195 -12.10 10.51 -9.55
N TRP A 196 -12.64 10.56 -8.33
CA TRP A 196 -12.45 9.52 -7.34
C TRP A 196 -13.78 9.00 -6.79
N LEU A 197 -13.83 7.71 -6.45
CA LEU A 197 -14.92 7.14 -5.68
C LEU A 197 -14.94 7.72 -4.25
N ASP A 198 -16.15 7.87 -3.70
CA ASP A 198 -16.34 8.15 -2.28
C ASP A 198 -16.56 6.83 -1.53
N PHE A 199 -15.60 6.43 -0.73
CA PHE A 199 -15.70 5.19 0.05
C PHE A 199 -16.63 5.30 1.27
N GLY A 200 -17.14 6.48 1.59
CA GLY A 200 -18.29 6.66 2.45
C GLY A 200 -19.61 6.25 1.79
N HIS A 201 -19.64 6.02 0.47
CA HIS A 201 -20.79 5.51 -0.25
C HIS A 201 -20.79 3.96 -0.26
N PRO A 202 -21.83 3.29 0.31
CA PRO A 202 -21.84 1.83 0.49
C PRO A 202 -21.70 1.06 -0.81
N ALA A 203 -22.38 1.50 -1.88
CA ALA A 203 -22.30 0.83 -3.17
C ALA A 203 -20.92 0.97 -3.82
N ALA A 204 -20.24 2.12 -3.69
CA ALA A 204 -18.87 2.30 -4.16
C ALA A 204 -17.89 1.40 -3.40
N ALA A 205 -18.05 1.28 -2.08
CA ALA A 205 -17.27 0.37 -1.24
C ALA A 205 -17.50 -1.10 -1.63
N ALA A 206 -18.78 -1.51 -1.80
CA ALA A 206 -19.13 -2.87 -2.20
C ALA A 206 -18.58 -3.22 -3.60
N TYR A 207 -18.61 -2.28 -4.53
CA TYR A 207 -18.07 -2.44 -5.88
C TYR A 207 -16.58 -2.80 -5.88
N VAL A 208 -15.74 -2.07 -5.14
CA VAL A 208 -14.31 -2.37 -5.11
C VAL A 208 -13.99 -3.67 -4.36
N VAL A 209 -14.83 -4.07 -3.38
CA VAL A 209 -14.72 -5.39 -2.74
C VAL A 209 -15.04 -6.52 -3.72
N ASP A 210 -16.08 -6.36 -4.53
CA ASP A 210 -16.46 -7.32 -5.56
C ASP A 210 -15.36 -7.47 -6.62
N LEU A 211 -14.78 -6.36 -7.10
CA LEU A 211 -13.65 -6.36 -8.03
C LEU A 211 -12.47 -7.19 -7.51
N VAL A 212 -12.01 -6.90 -6.29
CA VAL A 212 -10.87 -7.62 -5.69
C VAL A 212 -11.20 -9.10 -5.49
N THR A 213 -12.40 -9.40 -5.02
CA THR A 213 -12.86 -10.78 -4.76
C THR A 213 -12.91 -11.60 -6.06
N ARG A 214 -13.49 -11.06 -7.15
CA ARG A 214 -13.56 -11.71 -8.46
C ARG A 214 -12.17 -11.91 -9.07
N LEU A 215 -11.28 -10.90 -8.98
CA LEU A 215 -9.92 -11.04 -9.46
C LEU A 215 -9.21 -12.22 -8.77
N VAL A 216 -9.30 -12.31 -7.44
CA VAL A 216 -8.68 -13.40 -6.65
C VAL A 216 -9.31 -14.76 -6.97
N GLN A 217 -10.62 -14.82 -7.26
CA GLN A 217 -11.29 -16.04 -7.71
C GLN A 217 -10.79 -16.49 -9.08
N ARG A 218 -10.62 -15.55 -9.99
CA ARG A 218 -10.31 -15.83 -11.40
C ARG A 218 -8.84 -16.10 -11.64
N TYR A 219 -7.94 -15.35 -10.98
CA TYR A 219 -6.50 -15.37 -11.26
C TYR A 219 -5.70 -15.92 -10.08
N PRO A 220 -4.75 -16.84 -10.31
CA PRO A 220 -3.90 -17.40 -9.26
C PRO A 220 -2.75 -16.45 -8.90
N VAL A 221 -3.06 -15.18 -8.61
CA VAL A 221 -2.07 -14.21 -8.11
C VAL A 221 -1.56 -14.63 -6.74
N ASP A 222 -0.32 -14.29 -6.41
CA ASP A 222 0.30 -14.56 -5.12
C ASP A 222 -0.14 -13.54 -4.05
N GLY A 223 -0.55 -12.35 -4.51
CA GLY A 223 -1.08 -11.30 -3.66
C GLY A 223 -1.94 -10.27 -4.39
N VAL A 224 -2.54 -9.38 -3.62
CA VAL A 224 -3.15 -8.13 -4.09
C VAL A 224 -2.50 -6.96 -3.40
N HIS A 225 -2.32 -5.87 -4.13
CA HIS A 225 -1.83 -4.60 -3.62
C HIS A 225 -2.91 -3.53 -3.79
N LEU A 226 -3.44 -3.05 -2.67
CA LEU A 226 -4.52 -2.07 -2.63
C LEU A 226 -3.91 -0.66 -2.66
N ASP A 227 -3.97 -0.02 -3.82
CA ASP A 227 -3.42 1.31 -4.02
C ASP A 227 -4.53 2.37 -4.05
N ALA A 228 -4.20 3.60 -3.65
CA ALA A 228 -5.13 4.72 -3.56
C ALA A 228 -6.39 4.42 -2.74
N LEU A 229 -6.25 3.63 -1.67
CA LEU A 229 -7.30 3.33 -0.70
C LEU A 229 -7.34 4.43 0.37
N HIS A 230 -7.76 5.61 -0.05
CA HIS A 230 -7.85 6.83 0.75
C HIS A 230 -8.67 7.88 -0.01
N TYR A 231 -9.04 8.97 0.65
CA TYR A 231 -9.56 10.14 -0.06
C TYR A 231 -8.42 10.90 -0.77
N PRO A 232 -8.65 11.51 -1.93
CA PRO A 232 -7.63 12.35 -2.56
C PRO A 232 -7.23 13.49 -1.64
N GLU A 233 -5.98 13.93 -1.76
CA GLU A 233 -5.53 15.11 -1.04
C GLU A 233 -6.14 16.37 -1.65
N ALA A 234 -6.93 17.09 -0.87
CA ALA A 234 -7.44 18.38 -1.29
C ALA A 234 -6.27 19.38 -1.42
N PRO A 235 -6.24 20.24 -2.45
CA PRO A 235 -5.24 21.28 -2.58
C PRO A 235 -5.18 22.16 -1.32
N ALA A 236 -4.00 22.67 -0.98
CA ALA A 236 -3.83 23.56 0.16
C ALA A 236 -4.76 24.78 0.04
N GLY A 237 -5.50 25.09 1.13
CA GLY A 237 -6.46 26.20 1.15
C GLY A 237 -7.81 25.92 0.46
N SER A 238 -8.01 24.73 -0.09
CA SER A 238 -9.31 24.31 -0.64
C SER A 238 -10.18 23.68 0.46
N ALA A 239 -11.51 23.66 0.20
CA ALA A 239 -12.47 23.01 1.07
C ALA A 239 -12.15 21.51 1.22
N SER A 240 -12.51 20.96 2.39
CA SER A 240 -12.38 19.53 2.69
C SER A 240 -13.14 18.66 1.67
N ILE A 241 -12.81 17.39 1.63
CA ILE A 241 -13.31 16.41 0.68
C ILE A 241 -14.16 15.34 1.36
N GLY A 242 -14.92 14.55 0.60
CA GLY A 242 -15.75 13.45 1.10
C GLY A 242 -17.25 13.81 1.19
N TYR A 243 -17.66 14.88 0.52
CA TYR A 243 -19.04 15.39 0.62
C TYR A 243 -20.00 14.74 -0.41
N ASN A 244 -19.82 13.44 -0.68
CA ASN A 244 -20.87 12.68 -1.39
C ASN A 244 -22.18 12.74 -0.59
N ALA A 245 -23.30 12.94 -1.27
CA ALA A 245 -24.60 13.14 -0.60
C ALA A 245 -25.00 11.94 0.30
N VAL A 246 -24.73 10.71 -0.15
CA VAL A 246 -25.00 9.51 0.62
C VAL A 246 -24.08 9.40 1.84
N ALA A 247 -22.80 9.70 1.68
CA ALA A 247 -21.83 9.71 2.78
C ALA A 247 -22.22 10.72 3.87
N VAL A 248 -22.60 11.94 3.47
CA VAL A 248 -23.09 12.98 4.40
C VAL A 248 -24.36 12.54 5.11
N ALA A 249 -25.35 12.00 4.38
CA ALA A 249 -26.60 11.54 4.98
C ALA A 249 -26.36 10.42 6.01
N ARG A 250 -25.47 9.48 5.74
CA ARG A 250 -25.07 8.42 6.69
C ARG A 250 -24.41 9.00 7.95
N TYR A 251 -23.51 9.96 7.77
CA TYR A 251 -22.88 10.64 8.91
C TYR A 251 -23.93 11.36 9.78
N GLN A 252 -24.86 12.09 9.15
CA GLN A 252 -25.96 12.79 9.86
C GLN A 252 -26.87 11.79 10.59
N ALA A 253 -27.25 10.72 9.96
CA ALA A 253 -28.09 9.68 10.58
C ALA A 253 -27.40 9.07 11.81
N ARG A 254 -26.09 8.83 11.72
CA ARG A 254 -25.31 8.23 12.82
C ARG A 254 -25.06 9.21 13.98
N THR A 255 -24.86 10.49 13.70
CA THR A 255 -24.43 11.47 14.71
C THR A 255 -25.54 12.40 15.20
N GLY A 256 -26.69 12.43 14.51
CA GLY A 256 -27.73 13.42 14.73
C GLY A 256 -27.32 14.87 14.38
N ALA A 257 -26.18 15.05 13.69
CA ALA A 257 -25.68 16.38 13.35
C ALA A 257 -26.61 17.06 12.34
N PRO A 258 -27.06 18.30 12.61
CA PRO A 258 -27.86 19.05 11.63
C PRO A 258 -26.96 19.66 10.55
N GLY A 259 -27.40 19.62 9.29
CA GLY A 259 -26.72 20.26 8.18
C GLY A 259 -25.41 19.58 7.75
N LEU A 260 -24.70 20.22 6.83
CA LEU A 260 -23.42 19.71 6.34
C LEU A 260 -22.32 19.82 7.40
N PRO A 261 -21.47 18.78 7.58
CA PRO A 261 -20.35 18.89 8.51
C PRO A 261 -19.35 19.93 8.00
N GLY A 262 -18.75 20.68 8.93
CA GLY A 262 -17.69 21.63 8.61
C GLY A 262 -16.42 20.92 8.12
N GLN A 263 -15.61 21.64 7.34
CA GLN A 263 -14.35 21.08 6.83
C GLN A 263 -13.38 20.65 7.94
N ASP A 264 -13.38 21.37 9.08
CA ASP A 264 -12.52 21.12 10.23
C ASP A 264 -13.23 20.32 11.35
N ASP A 265 -14.41 19.75 11.05
CA ASP A 265 -15.12 18.89 12.00
C ASP A 265 -14.33 17.61 12.25
N GLY A 266 -13.81 17.48 13.49
CA GLY A 266 -13.02 16.31 13.89
C GLY A 266 -13.82 15.00 13.85
N ARG A 267 -15.15 15.03 14.15
CA ARG A 267 -16.03 13.86 14.09
C ARG A 267 -16.27 13.43 12.63
N TRP A 268 -16.41 14.38 11.71
CA TRP A 268 -16.49 14.11 10.29
C TRP A 268 -15.18 13.49 9.75
N SER A 269 -14.05 14.02 10.18
CA SER A 269 -12.72 13.49 9.84
C SER A 269 -12.52 12.06 10.36
N GLU A 270 -12.95 11.78 11.60
CA GLU A 270 -12.89 10.44 12.18
C GLU A 270 -13.82 9.47 11.45
N TRP A 271 -15.05 9.88 11.15
CA TRP A 271 -15.99 9.06 10.41
C TRP A 271 -15.43 8.64 9.04
N ARG A 272 -14.80 9.56 8.30
CA ARG A 272 -14.15 9.21 7.00
C ARG A 272 -13.03 8.20 7.18
N ARG A 273 -12.18 8.34 8.21
CA ARG A 273 -11.12 7.35 8.53
C ARG A 273 -11.70 5.99 8.88
N GLU A 274 -12.80 5.96 9.62
CA GLU A 274 -13.50 4.71 9.91
C GLU A 274 -14.01 4.02 8.64
N GLN A 275 -14.57 4.76 7.67
CA GLN A 275 -15.03 4.18 6.41
C GLN A 275 -13.87 3.54 5.65
N ILE A 276 -12.72 4.22 5.55
CA ILE A 276 -11.53 3.66 4.90
C ILE A 276 -11.01 2.43 5.66
N THR A 277 -10.96 2.47 6.99
CA THR A 277 -10.48 1.34 7.80
C THR A 277 -11.43 0.13 7.70
N ALA A 278 -12.75 0.35 7.76
CA ALA A 278 -13.74 -0.70 7.58
C ALA A 278 -13.62 -1.35 6.18
N LEU A 279 -13.47 -0.53 5.14
CA LEU A 279 -13.27 -1.01 3.78
C LEU A 279 -11.95 -1.79 3.63
N THR A 280 -10.85 -1.31 4.21
CA THR A 280 -9.55 -2.02 4.20
C THR A 280 -9.67 -3.42 4.80
N ARG A 281 -10.31 -3.54 5.96
CA ARG A 281 -10.55 -4.83 6.61
C ARG A 281 -11.47 -5.72 5.78
N ARG A 282 -12.57 -5.16 5.25
CA ARG A 282 -13.51 -5.90 4.39
C ARG A 282 -12.83 -6.42 3.12
N LEU A 283 -12.02 -5.62 2.43
CA LEU A 283 -11.22 -6.03 1.28
C LEU A 283 -10.26 -7.17 1.64
N THR A 284 -9.49 -7.00 2.71
CA THR A 284 -8.54 -8.01 3.19
C THR A 284 -9.23 -9.32 3.51
N VAL A 285 -10.25 -9.28 4.35
CA VAL A 285 -10.91 -10.51 4.82
C VAL A 285 -11.72 -11.19 3.70
N SER A 286 -12.34 -10.42 2.79
CA SER A 286 -13.02 -10.98 1.62
C SER A 286 -12.06 -11.69 0.66
N ALA A 287 -10.88 -11.12 0.41
CA ALA A 287 -9.85 -11.74 -0.41
C ALA A 287 -9.29 -13.01 0.24
N LEU A 288 -9.01 -12.98 1.55
CA LEU A 288 -8.54 -14.14 2.32
C LEU A 288 -9.59 -15.24 2.43
N ALA A 289 -10.89 -14.90 2.43
CA ALA A 289 -11.97 -15.88 2.39
C ALA A 289 -12.00 -16.70 1.08
N VAL A 290 -11.46 -16.14 0.00
CA VAL A 290 -11.27 -16.85 -1.28
C VAL A 290 -9.97 -17.64 -1.29
N ARG A 291 -8.88 -17.01 -0.85
CA ARG A 291 -7.55 -17.64 -0.85
C ARG A 291 -6.77 -17.28 0.43
N PRO A 292 -6.78 -18.16 1.44
CA PRO A 292 -6.16 -17.89 2.74
C PRO A 292 -4.64 -17.62 2.69
N ALA A 293 -3.94 -18.17 1.70
CA ALA A 293 -2.50 -17.97 1.51
C ALA A 293 -2.15 -16.64 0.80
N LEU A 294 -3.15 -15.93 0.25
CA LEU A 294 -2.96 -14.67 -0.47
C LEU A 294 -2.29 -13.62 0.41
N VAL A 295 -1.33 -12.87 -0.12
CA VAL A 295 -0.77 -11.70 0.58
C VAL A 295 -1.57 -10.46 0.21
N VAL A 296 -2.07 -9.75 1.22
CA VAL A 296 -2.76 -8.47 1.02
C VAL A 296 -1.86 -7.35 1.49
N SER A 297 -1.46 -6.48 0.58
CA SER A 297 -0.65 -5.30 0.85
C SER A 297 -1.40 -4.01 0.51
N VAL A 298 -1.01 -2.91 1.13
CA VAL A 298 -1.64 -1.60 0.90
C VAL A 298 -0.59 -0.50 0.77
N SER A 299 -0.79 0.45 -0.15
CA SER A 299 -0.01 1.68 -0.24
C SER A 299 -0.29 2.58 0.96
N GLY A 300 0.76 3.07 1.62
CA GLY A 300 0.68 4.08 2.67
C GLY A 300 1.09 5.46 2.15
N VAL A 301 0.22 6.46 2.28
CA VAL A 301 0.57 7.85 1.96
C VAL A 301 1.65 8.33 2.91
N ALA A 302 2.80 8.75 2.36
CA ALA A 302 3.94 9.28 3.12
C ALA A 302 4.44 10.61 2.55
N THR A 303 3.51 11.44 2.05
CA THR A 303 3.81 12.80 1.59
C THR A 303 4.00 13.76 2.75
N GLY A 304 4.72 14.87 2.52
CA GLY A 304 5.04 15.86 3.55
C GLY A 304 6.09 15.40 4.56
N ALA A 305 6.26 16.16 5.63
CA ALA A 305 7.24 15.90 6.67
C ALA A 305 6.95 14.61 7.44
N ALA A 306 7.99 13.96 7.94
CA ALA A 306 7.85 12.82 8.84
C ALA A 306 7.16 13.27 10.14
N PRO A 307 6.28 12.44 10.72
CA PRO A 307 5.49 12.84 11.87
C PRO A 307 6.26 12.78 13.19
N GLY A 308 5.94 13.69 14.10
CA GLY A 308 6.17 13.44 15.52
C GLY A 308 5.11 12.49 16.09
N ASP A 309 3.86 12.63 15.61
CA ASP A 309 2.71 11.77 15.91
C ASP A 309 2.07 11.37 14.55
N PRO A 310 1.70 10.09 14.34
CA PRO A 310 0.98 9.65 13.13
C PRO A 310 -0.22 10.52 12.75
N ARG A 311 -0.94 11.08 13.75
CA ARG A 311 -2.11 11.95 13.55
C ARG A 311 -1.80 13.26 12.83
N GLY A 312 -0.55 13.71 12.88
CA GLY A 312 -0.07 14.91 12.17
C GLY A 312 0.30 14.67 10.71
N THR A 313 0.27 13.42 10.22
CA THR A 313 0.61 13.11 8.83
C THR A 313 -0.48 13.54 7.84
N VAL A 314 -0.06 13.78 6.61
CA VAL A 314 -1.00 13.96 5.48
C VAL A 314 -1.93 12.76 5.34
N ALA A 315 -1.40 11.53 5.50
CA ALA A 315 -2.20 10.32 5.49
C ALA A 315 -3.39 10.40 6.44
N TYR A 316 -3.15 10.65 7.70
CA TYR A 316 -4.19 10.68 8.73
C TYR A 316 -5.09 11.91 8.65
N ALA A 317 -4.49 13.11 8.54
CA ALA A 317 -5.19 14.37 8.68
C ALA A 317 -5.92 14.84 7.41
N ARG A 318 -5.41 14.49 6.22
CA ARG A 318 -5.89 15.05 4.95
C ARG A 318 -6.45 14.02 3.98
N THR A 319 -5.91 12.81 3.95
CA THR A 319 -6.42 11.73 3.10
C THR A 319 -7.21 10.67 3.86
N PHE A 320 -7.35 10.84 5.18
CA PHE A 320 -8.12 9.99 6.09
C PHE A 320 -7.70 8.51 6.03
N GLN A 321 -6.42 8.26 5.80
CA GLN A 321 -5.81 6.94 5.74
C GLN A 321 -5.00 6.68 7.00
N ASP A 322 -5.41 5.70 7.82
CA ASP A 322 -4.70 5.29 9.04
C ASP A 322 -3.92 4.00 8.83
N TRP A 323 -2.98 4.00 7.87
CA TRP A 323 -2.17 2.83 7.57
C TRP A 323 -1.22 2.44 8.72
N PHE A 324 -0.92 3.37 9.63
CA PHE A 324 -0.14 3.08 10.84
C PHE A 324 -0.88 2.08 11.74
N ARG A 325 -2.17 2.31 11.95
CA ARG A 325 -3.05 1.39 12.65
C ARG A 325 -3.13 0.04 11.95
N TRP A 326 -3.27 0.02 10.64
CA TRP A 326 -3.36 -1.24 9.89
C TRP A 326 -2.11 -2.10 9.99
N ALA A 327 -0.91 -1.47 10.09
CA ALA A 327 0.35 -2.15 10.37
C ALA A 327 0.46 -2.64 11.82
N ALA A 328 -0.14 -1.92 12.76
CA ALA A 328 -0.08 -2.23 14.19
C ALA A 328 -1.10 -3.30 14.62
N ASP A 329 -2.32 -3.32 14.01
CA ASP A 329 -3.38 -4.27 14.38
C ASP A 329 -3.53 -5.48 13.45
N GLY A 330 -2.76 -5.52 12.37
CA GLY A 330 -2.79 -6.63 11.41
C GLY A 330 -4.01 -6.63 10.50
N SER A 331 -4.59 -5.46 10.22
CA SER A 331 -5.68 -5.30 9.24
C SER A 331 -5.26 -5.67 7.81
N VAL A 332 -3.95 -5.66 7.51
CA VAL A 332 -3.35 -6.10 6.24
C VAL A 332 -2.11 -6.94 6.52
N ASP A 333 -1.55 -7.61 5.50
CA ASP A 333 -0.31 -8.39 5.66
C ASP A 333 0.96 -7.54 5.55
N VAL A 334 0.96 -6.53 4.67
CA VAL A 334 2.12 -5.68 4.38
C VAL A 334 1.65 -4.25 4.13
N VAL A 335 2.35 -3.28 4.70
CA VAL A 335 2.15 -1.86 4.35
C VAL A 335 3.32 -1.39 3.51
N VAL A 336 3.00 -0.63 2.45
CA VAL A 336 3.98 -0.10 1.49
C VAL A 336 3.98 1.43 1.53
N PRO A 337 4.71 2.06 2.48
CA PRO A 337 4.80 3.52 2.57
C PRO A 337 5.47 4.09 1.31
N GLN A 338 4.82 5.03 0.63
CA GLN A 338 5.30 5.67 -0.60
C GLN A 338 6.17 6.89 -0.27
N VAL A 339 7.42 6.66 0.10
CA VAL A 339 8.37 7.72 0.47
C VAL A 339 9.11 8.22 -0.79
N TYR A 340 8.37 8.87 -1.68
CA TYR A 340 8.90 9.38 -2.95
C TYR A 340 9.56 10.73 -2.75
N ARG A 341 10.90 10.76 -2.67
CA ARG A 341 11.72 11.94 -2.43
C ARG A 341 12.86 12.03 -3.44
N ALA A 342 13.12 13.25 -3.90
CA ALA A 342 14.26 13.55 -4.74
C ALA A 342 15.50 13.80 -3.87
N GLU A 343 16.50 12.94 -3.95
CA GLU A 343 17.70 12.97 -3.10
C GLU A 343 18.58 14.20 -3.36
N HIS A 344 18.56 14.71 -4.59
CA HIS A 344 19.36 15.88 -4.99
C HIS A 344 18.80 17.22 -4.47
N LEU A 345 17.58 17.25 -3.94
CA LEU A 345 16.98 18.44 -3.34
C LEU A 345 17.13 18.37 -1.81
N PRO A 346 17.87 19.30 -1.16
CA PRO A 346 18.17 19.20 0.28
C PRO A 346 16.94 19.02 1.16
N ALA A 347 15.87 19.80 0.93
CA ALA A 347 14.66 19.71 1.73
C ALA A 347 13.99 18.33 1.64
N THR A 348 13.90 17.72 0.44
CA THR A 348 13.32 16.40 0.25
C THR A 348 14.24 15.26 0.70
N ALA A 349 15.57 15.48 0.69
CA ALA A 349 16.56 14.56 1.25
C ALA A 349 16.45 14.51 2.80
N ASP A 350 16.27 15.67 3.43
CA ASP A 350 16.04 15.78 4.88
C ASP A 350 14.72 15.12 5.27
N GLU A 351 13.64 15.36 4.52
CA GLU A 351 12.36 14.67 4.71
C GLU A 351 12.51 13.15 4.58
N PHE A 352 13.26 12.67 3.58
CA PHE A 352 13.54 11.24 3.41
C PHE A 352 14.22 10.66 4.64
N SER A 353 15.27 11.32 5.11
CA SER A 353 16.03 10.88 6.29
C SER A 353 15.16 10.83 7.54
N ALA A 354 14.31 11.84 7.74
CA ALA A 354 13.37 11.89 8.85
C ALA A 354 12.33 10.76 8.77
N TRP A 355 11.77 10.48 7.58
CA TRP A 355 10.86 9.36 7.38
C TRP A 355 11.54 8.02 7.67
N MET A 356 12.78 7.80 7.23
CA MET A 356 13.52 6.55 7.50
C MET A 356 13.73 6.35 9.00
N ALA A 357 14.17 7.38 9.71
CA ALA A 357 14.35 7.34 11.17
C ALA A 357 13.03 7.03 11.90
N TRP A 358 11.94 7.66 11.47
CA TRP A 358 10.62 7.42 12.06
C TRP A 358 10.10 6.00 11.79
N LEU A 359 10.18 5.52 10.54
CA LEU A 359 9.71 4.18 10.15
C LEU A 359 10.49 3.07 10.86
N GLN A 360 11.77 3.26 11.14
CA GLN A 360 12.59 2.31 11.89
C GLN A 360 12.06 2.09 13.31
N GLY A 361 11.58 3.17 13.97
CA GLY A 361 11.07 3.13 15.36
C GLY A 361 9.57 2.90 15.48
N ALA A 362 8.80 2.90 14.39
CA ALA A 362 7.34 2.84 14.42
C ALA A 362 6.84 1.48 14.95
N PRO A 363 5.90 1.46 15.93
CA PRO A 363 5.29 0.24 16.41
C PRO A 363 4.52 -0.47 15.29
N ARG A 364 4.81 -1.75 15.08
CA ARG A 364 4.14 -2.55 14.05
C ARG A 364 4.22 -4.04 14.32
N VAL A 365 3.20 -4.78 13.90
CA VAL A 365 3.19 -6.25 13.90
C VAL A 365 3.27 -6.81 12.47
N ARG A 366 3.28 -5.93 11.47
CA ARG A 366 3.38 -6.27 10.04
C ARG A 366 4.61 -5.63 9.41
N PRO A 367 5.24 -6.28 8.42
CA PRO A 367 6.38 -5.73 7.71
C PRO A 367 6.04 -4.46 6.93
N LEU A 368 7.04 -3.60 6.78
CA LEU A 368 7.01 -2.46 5.85
C LEU A 368 7.87 -2.79 4.63
N VAL A 369 7.32 -2.51 3.45
CA VAL A 369 8.05 -2.52 2.17
C VAL A 369 8.13 -1.08 1.70
N ILE A 370 9.25 -0.41 1.93
CA ILE A 370 9.36 1.03 1.68
C ILE A 370 9.44 1.28 0.18
N ALA A 371 8.47 2.02 -0.37
CA ALA A 371 8.45 2.35 -1.79
C ALA A 371 9.22 3.65 -2.08
N LEU A 372 10.13 3.59 -3.06
CA LEU A 372 10.93 4.70 -3.53
C LEU A 372 10.53 5.13 -4.94
N GLY A 373 10.48 6.43 -5.17
CA GLY A 373 10.30 7.02 -6.50
C GLY A 373 11.61 7.00 -7.28
N ALA A 374 11.87 5.91 -8.00
CA ALA A 374 13.09 5.76 -8.79
C ALA A 374 13.24 6.88 -9.84
N TYR A 375 12.13 7.31 -10.45
CA TYR A 375 12.06 8.38 -11.45
C TYR A 375 12.48 9.76 -10.91
N LEU A 376 12.56 9.93 -9.61
CA LEU A 376 12.99 11.19 -8.97
C LEU A 376 14.50 11.25 -8.75
N ASN A 377 15.21 10.12 -8.88
CA ASN A 377 16.57 9.98 -8.41
C ASN A 377 17.53 9.56 -9.53
N SER A 378 18.74 10.09 -9.50
CA SER A 378 19.85 9.52 -10.27
C SER A 378 20.09 8.08 -9.81
N LEU A 379 20.75 7.28 -10.63
CA LEU A 379 21.06 5.89 -10.27
C LEU A 379 21.89 5.81 -8.98
N GLU A 380 22.80 6.74 -8.76
CA GLU A 380 23.58 6.85 -7.51
C GLU A 380 22.69 7.16 -6.31
N GLY A 381 21.82 8.19 -6.42
CA GLY A 381 20.86 8.57 -5.38
C GLY A 381 19.88 7.45 -5.07
N LEU A 382 19.40 6.74 -6.10
CA LEU A 382 18.53 5.57 -5.93
C LEU A 382 19.20 4.47 -5.11
N LEU A 383 20.48 4.16 -5.37
CA LEU A 383 21.21 3.14 -4.59
C LEU A 383 21.39 3.59 -3.12
N ARG A 384 21.71 4.88 -2.88
CA ARG A 384 21.83 5.41 -1.50
C ARG A 384 20.50 5.32 -0.74
N GLN A 385 19.42 5.82 -1.32
CA GLN A 385 18.08 5.73 -0.72
C GLN A 385 17.66 4.28 -0.49
N SER A 386 17.94 3.38 -1.42
CA SER A 386 17.61 1.97 -1.31
C SER A 386 18.28 1.29 -0.11
N ARG A 387 19.56 1.58 0.13
CA ARG A 387 20.28 1.05 1.30
C ARG A 387 19.67 1.54 2.61
N THR A 388 19.39 2.84 2.68
CA THR A 388 18.78 3.46 3.87
C THR A 388 17.37 2.92 4.12
N ALA A 389 16.57 2.75 3.06
CA ALA A 389 15.22 2.18 3.16
C ALA A 389 15.23 0.71 3.60
N LEU A 390 16.14 -0.11 3.07
CA LEU A 390 16.32 -1.50 3.51
C LEU A 390 16.69 -1.59 4.98
N ALA A 391 17.58 -0.72 5.46
CA ALA A 391 17.93 -0.67 6.88
C ALA A 391 16.72 -0.26 7.75
N ALA A 392 15.95 0.75 7.33
CA ALA A 392 14.78 1.23 8.06
C ALA A 392 13.59 0.26 8.05
N SER A 393 13.46 -0.60 7.04
CA SER A 393 12.36 -1.56 6.91
C SER A 393 12.42 -2.70 7.93
N GLY A 394 13.59 -2.95 8.57
CA GLY A 394 13.82 -4.05 9.52
C GLY A 394 13.99 -5.41 8.84
N ASP A 395 14.21 -6.48 9.60
CA ASP A 395 14.62 -7.79 9.09
C ASP A 395 13.57 -8.49 8.21
N ASN A 396 12.29 -8.32 8.51
CA ASN A 396 11.18 -8.90 7.73
C ASN A 396 10.61 -7.92 6.68
N GLY A 397 11.21 -6.74 6.53
CA GLY A 397 10.78 -5.70 5.62
C GLY A 397 11.43 -5.79 4.24
N GLY A 398 11.36 -4.69 3.49
CA GLY A 398 11.93 -4.65 2.17
C GLY A 398 11.78 -3.32 1.44
N LEU A 399 11.94 -3.39 0.14
CA LEU A 399 11.99 -2.26 -0.77
C LEU A 399 11.06 -2.50 -1.96
N ALA A 400 10.38 -1.46 -2.41
CA ALA A 400 9.68 -1.41 -3.69
C ALA A 400 10.22 -0.24 -4.53
N LEU A 401 10.49 -0.47 -5.80
CA LEU A 401 10.95 0.56 -6.72
C LEU A 401 9.81 0.95 -7.69
N PHE A 402 9.42 2.19 -7.68
CA PHE A 402 8.44 2.76 -8.61
C PHE A 402 9.21 3.59 -9.68
N SER A 403 9.36 3.12 -10.93
CA SER A 403 8.78 1.93 -11.49
C SER A 403 9.72 1.23 -12.49
N LEU A 404 9.29 0.12 -13.07
CA LEU A 404 10.05 -0.62 -14.10
C LEU A 404 10.40 0.25 -15.30
N ALA A 405 9.46 1.05 -15.80
CA ALA A 405 9.66 1.90 -16.97
C ALA A 405 10.29 3.24 -16.61
N ALA A 406 9.89 3.86 -15.50
CA ALA A 406 10.43 5.12 -14.99
C ALA A 406 11.44 4.83 -13.84
N ASN A 407 12.56 4.21 -14.17
CA ASN A 407 13.44 3.53 -13.23
C ASN A 407 14.64 4.36 -12.74
N ASN A 408 14.87 5.53 -13.27
CA ASN A 408 15.84 6.52 -12.80
C ASN A 408 15.59 7.88 -13.45
N ALA A 409 16.03 8.94 -12.78
CA ALA A 409 16.08 10.27 -13.35
C ALA A 409 17.44 10.53 -14.03
N PRO A 410 17.52 11.41 -15.03
CA PRO A 410 18.77 11.93 -15.55
C PRO A 410 19.50 12.75 -14.47
N VAL A 411 20.77 13.01 -14.69
CA VAL A 411 21.55 13.91 -13.82
C VAL A 411 20.91 15.30 -13.86
N VAL A 412 20.38 15.74 -12.72
CA VAL A 412 19.71 17.04 -12.62
C VAL A 412 20.76 18.12 -12.49
N THR A 413 20.93 18.90 -13.54
CA THR A 413 21.84 20.06 -13.52
C THR A 413 21.18 21.32 -12.93
N ASN A 414 19.84 21.34 -12.86
CA ASN A 414 19.09 22.44 -12.26
C ASN A 414 18.07 21.88 -11.24
N PRO A 415 18.27 22.07 -9.93
CA PRO A 415 17.38 21.57 -8.88
C PRO A 415 15.98 22.20 -8.88
N LEU A 416 15.76 23.32 -9.59
CA LEU A 416 14.46 23.99 -9.69
C LEU A 416 13.65 23.56 -10.92
N SER A 417 14.25 22.81 -11.85
CA SER A 417 13.49 22.27 -12.97
C SER A 417 12.64 21.10 -12.51
N SER A 418 11.35 21.22 -12.75
CA SER A 418 10.33 20.18 -12.58
C SER A 418 10.75 18.89 -13.27
N PRO A 419 10.26 17.73 -12.79
CA PRO A 419 10.96 16.47 -12.73
C PRO A 419 11.97 16.32 -13.84
N ALA A 420 13.21 16.38 -13.42
CA ALA A 420 14.49 16.25 -14.08
C ALA A 420 14.35 16.40 -15.60
N GLY A 421 14.68 17.57 -16.09
CA GLY A 421 14.47 17.97 -17.47
C GLY A 421 14.37 16.79 -18.43
N ARG A 422 13.22 16.63 -19.04
CA ARG A 422 12.91 15.54 -19.99
C ARG A 422 13.90 15.43 -21.16
N ASP A 423 14.84 16.36 -21.21
CA ASP A 423 15.86 16.50 -22.25
C ASP A 423 17.15 15.73 -21.95
N THR A 424 17.35 15.22 -20.72
CA THR A 424 18.49 14.36 -20.42
C THR A 424 18.06 12.91 -20.47
N PRO A 425 18.66 12.05 -21.31
CA PRO A 425 18.21 10.66 -21.44
C PRO A 425 18.40 9.93 -20.12
N GLN A 426 17.35 9.20 -19.71
CA GLN A 426 17.44 8.23 -18.63
C GLN A 426 18.55 7.23 -18.94
N ARG A 427 19.25 6.74 -17.92
CA ARG A 427 20.18 5.63 -18.14
C ARG A 427 19.39 4.40 -18.60
N PRO A 428 19.99 3.59 -19.49
CA PRO A 428 19.39 2.32 -19.92
C PRO A 428 19.02 1.45 -18.72
N PHE A 429 17.92 0.72 -18.83
CA PHE A 429 17.48 -0.18 -17.76
C PHE A 429 18.55 -1.21 -17.39
N GLU A 430 19.35 -1.65 -18.36
CA GLU A 430 20.46 -2.60 -18.19
C GLU A 430 21.51 -2.06 -17.19
N ASP A 431 21.78 -0.75 -17.20
CA ASP A 431 22.66 -0.10 -16.23
C ASP A 431 22.03 -0.10 -14.83
N VAL A 432 20.72 0.13 -14.74
CA VAL A 432 19.97 0.05 -13.46
C VAL A 432 20.03 -1.36 -12.90
N ALA A 433 19.72 -2.37 -13.71
CA ALA A 433 19.76 -3.77 -13.31
C ALA A 433 21.17 -4.21 -12.90
N SER A 434 22.19 -3.78 -13.65
CA SER A 434 23.60 -4.05 -13.31
C SER A 434 23.98 -3.40 -11.99
N ALA A 435 23.61 -2.12 -11.77
CA ALA A 435 23.94 -1.37 -10.57
C ALA A 435 23.25 -1.94 -9.33
N LEU A 436 21.99 -2.36 -9.44
CA LEU A 436 21.27 -3.03 -8.34
C LEU A 436 21.99 -4.32 -7.90
N ARG A 437 22.55 -5.08 -8.83
CA ARG A 437 23.26 -6.34 -8.56
C ARG A 437 24.71 -6.14 -8.13
N THR A 438 25.43 -5.23 -8.80
CA THR A 438 26.90 -5.16 -8.72
C THR A 438 27.43 -3.83 -8.19
N GLY A 439 26.60 -2.80 -8.06
CA GLY A 439 27.02 -1.43 -7.79
C GLY A 439 27.66 -0.72 -8.97
N ARG A 440 27.65 -1.35 -10.16
CA ARG A 440 28.31 -0.85 -11.39
C ARG A 440 27.35 -0.82 -12.57
N THR A 441 27.61 0.08 -13.52
CA THR A 441 26.96 0.08 -14.82
C THR A 441 27.39 -1.14 -15.65
N THR A 442 26.75 -1.37 -16.78
CA THR A 442 27.14 -2.40 -17.75
C THR A 442 28.54 -2.19 -18.32
N SER A 443 29.01 -0.94 -18.41
CA SER A 443 30.38 -0.59 -18.79
C SER A 443 31.42 -0.77 -17.66
N GLY A 444 31.00 -1.22 -16.47
CA GLY A 444 31.87 -1.44 -15.32
C GLY A 444 32.14 -0.18 -14.47
N GLN A 445 31.57 0.97 -14.83
CA GLN A 445 31.71 2.20 -14.06
C GLN A 445 31.03 2.04 -12.68
N LEU A 446 31.74 2.40 -11.61
CA LEU A 446 31.20 2.43 -10.25
C LEU A 446 30.11 3.51 -10.16
N VAL A 447 28.93 3.14 -9.66
CA VAL A 447 27.77 4.06 -9.56
C VAL A 447 27.89 4.92 -8.31
N ASP A 448 28.17 4.31 -7.16
CA ASP A 448 28.34 5.01 -5.88
C ASP A 448 29.78 4.86 -5.39
N GLN A 449 30.52 5.97 -5.36
CA GLN A 449 31.94 5.99 -4.93
C GLN A 449 32.11 5.64 -3.44
N ALA A 450 31.07 5.86 -2.63
CA ALA A 450 31.12 5.56 -1.20
C ALA A 450 30.86 4.08 -0.90
N GLN A 451 30.14 3.38 -1.76
CA GLN A 451 29.78 1.96 -1.59
C GLN A 451 29.71 1.22 -2.92
N ALA A 452 30.71 0.40 -3.16
CA ALA A 452 30.89 -0.30 -4.43
C ALA A 452 29.95 -1.52 -4.62
N ALA A 453 29.30 -2.01 -3.56
CA ALA A 453 28.45 -3.20 -3.65
C ALA A 453 27.05 -2.88 -4.18
N GLY A 454 26.47 -3.81 -4.93
CA GLY A 454 25.05 -3.78 -5.28
C GLY A 454 24.16 -4.04 -4.06
N ILE A 455 22.89 -3.65 -4.15
CA ILE A 455 21.90 -3.86 -3.09
C ILE A 455 21.17 -5.20 -3.21
N PHE A 456 21.18 -5.83 -4.38
CA PHE A 456 20.56 -7.10 -4.70
C PHE A 456 21.57 -8.06 -5.36
N ALA A 457 22.72 -8.28 -4.72
CA ALA A 457 23.82 -9.05 -5.31
C ALA A 457 23.42 -10.51 -5.65
N SER A 458 22.52 -11.09 -4.85
CA SER A 458 21.98 -12.43 -5.10
C SER A 458 20.45 -12.43 -5.14
N THR A 459 19.84 -13.44 -5.73
CA THR A 459 18.39 -13.68 -5.58
C THR A 459 18.10 -14.22 -4.17
N VAL A 460 17.03 -13.77 -3.57
CA VAL A 460 16.56 -14.24 -2.26
C VAL A 460 15.07 -14.52 -2.29
N PRO A 461 14.55 -15.45 -1.49
CA PRO A 461 13.11 -15.61 -1.32
C PRO A 461 12.53 -14.38 -0.59
N ARG A 462 11.24 -14.14 -0.73
CA ARG A 462 10.55 -13.21 0.15
C ARG A 462 10.50 -13.77 1.59
N PRO A 463 10.34 -12.91 2.62
CA PRO A 463 10.13 -13.36 3.98
C PRO A 463 8.84 -14.21 4.10
N PRO A 464 8.83 -15.19 5.00
CA PRO A 464 7.60 -15.91 5.33
C PRO A 464 6.58 -14.98 5.99
N THR A 465 5.32 -15.40 6.00
CA THR A 465 4.20 -14.69 6.62
C THR A 465 3.62 -15.49 7.79
N PRO A 466 4.37 -15.67 8.90
CA PRO A 466 4.02 -16.61 9.98
C PRO A 466 2.73 -16.24 10.71
N TRP A 467 2.34 -14.97 10.71
CA TRP A 467 1.07 -14.53 11.30
C TRP A 467 -0.15 -15.19 10.66
N LYS A 468 -0.08 -15.60 9.39
CA LYS A 468 -1.17 -16.34 8.74
C LYS A 468 -1.43 -17.70 9.38
N ASP A 469 -0.41 -18.31 9.97
CA ASP A 469 -0.50 -19.61 10.64
C ASP A 469 -1.05 -19.49 12.07
N THR A 470 -1.08 -18.29 12.62
CA THR A 470 -1.45 -18.02 14.02
C THR A 470 -2.66 -17.11 14.17
N ALA A 471 -3.23 -16.62 13.09
CA ALA A 471 -4.38 -15.72 13.09
C ALA A 471 -5.51 -16.23 12.21
N GLY A 472 -6.73 -15.83 12.54
CA GLY A 472 -7.93 -15.96 11.72
C GLY A 472 -8.70 -14.66 11.67
N TYR A 473 -9.86 -14.67 11.04
CA TYR A 473 -10.67 -13.48 10.79
C TYR A 473 -12.16 -13.79 10.95
N VAL A 474 -12.96 -12.76 11.19
CA VAL A 474 -14.42 -12.81 11.11
C VAL A 474 -14.91 -11.81 10.07
N LEU A 475 -15.76 -12.26 9.17
CA LEU A 475 -16.53 -11.44 8.23
C LEU A 475 -18.01 -11.63 8.54
N GLY A 476 -18.67 -10.58 9.03
CA GLY A 476 -20.07 -10.70 9.41
C GLY A 476 -20.93 -9.55 8.91
N THR A 477 -22.24 -9.72 9.05
CA THR A 477 -23.25 -8.69 8.83
C THR A 477 -24.06 -8.46 10.10
N VAL A 478 -24.52 -7.24 10.30
CA VAL A 478 -25.52 -6.90 11.33
C VAL A 478 -26.75 -6.37 10.61
N GLU A 479 -27.88 -7.01 10.86
CA GLU A 479 -29.19 -6.67 10.31
C GLU A 479 -30.17 -6.38 11.45
N ASP A 480 -31.17 -5.58 11.17
CA ASP A 480 -32.33 -5.43 12.07
C ASP A 480 -33.36 -6.58 11.87
N GLY A 481 -34.44 -6.59 12.65
CA GLY A 481 -35.49 -7.61 12.55
C GLY A 481 -36.22 -7.63 11.22
N SER A 482 -36.12 -6.61 10.38
CA SER A 482 -36.65 -6.58 9.02
C SER A 482 -35.69 -7.11 7.95
N GLY A 483 -34.43 -7.38 8.33
CA GLY A 483 -33.36 -7.74 7.42
C GLY A 483 -32.64 -6.53 6.82
N ALA A 484 -32.92 -5.32 7.30
CA ALA A 484 -32.20 -4.14 6.83
C ALA A 484 -30.81 -4.04 7.49
N PRO A 485 -29.76 -3.59 6.74
CA PRO A 485 -28.42 -3.47 7.28
C PRO A 485 -28.34 -2.41 8.38
N VAL A 486 -27.65 -2.72 9.48
CA VAL A 486 -27.39 -1.78 10.56
C VAL A 486 -26.04 -1.11 10.32
N ASP A 487 -26.06 0.13 9.84
CA ASP A 487 -24.87 0.97 9.61
C ASP A 487 -24.33 1.53 10.92
N GLY A 488 -23.01 1.42 11.14
CA GLY A 488 -22.35 2.02 12.28
C GLY A 488 -22.53 1.26 13.61
N ALA A 489 -22.99 0.01 13.59
CA ALA A 489 -22.99 -0.83 14.78
C ALA A 489 -21.58 -1.15 15.22
N GLN A 490 -21.29 -0.99 16.52
CA GLN A 490 -20.01 -1.40 17.10
C GLN A 490 -20.07 -2.89 17.42
N VAL A 491 -19.07 -3.64 16.97
CA VAL A 491 -18.96 -5.09 17.19
C VAL A 491 -17.71 -5.39 18.02
N ARG A 492 -17.87 -6.22 19.05
CA ARG A 492 -16.79 -6.74 19.88
C ARG A 492 -16.81 -8.24 19.89
N LEU A 493 -15.63 -8.86 19.93
CA LEU A 493 -15.47 -10.29 20.10
C LEU A 493 -15.06 -10.56 21.54
N ASP A 494 -15.82 -11.36 22.26
CA ASP A 494 -15.51 -11.82 23.60
C ASP A 494 -15.07 -13.28 23.54
N ALA A 495 -13.82 -13.57 23.91
CA ALA A 495 -13.39 -14.93 24.19
C ALA A 495 -13.74 -15.28 25.64
N ALA A 496 -14.04 -16.54 25.92
CA ALA A 496 -14.33 -16.99 27.28
C ALA A 496 -13.17 -16.67 28.23
N GLY A 497 -13.32 -15.61 29.02
CA GLY A 497 -12.36 -15.20 30.05
C GLY A 497 -11.23 -14.26 29.63
N VAL A 498 -11.21 -13.73 28.41
CA VAL A 498 -10.22 -12.74 27.95
C VAL A 498 -10.98 -11.60 27.29
N PRO A 499 -10.76 -10.33 27.70
CA PRO A 499 -11.28 -9.19 26.90
C PRO A 499 -10.70 -9.29 25.50
N ALA A 500 -11.54 -9.57 24.56
CA ALA A 500 -11.10 -9.93 23.24
C ALA A 500 -11.01 -8.72 22.31
N GLY A 501 -9.98 -8.69 21.55
CA GLY A 501 -9.86 -8.02 20.27
C GLY A 501 -9.98 -6.50 20.27
N PRO A 502 -9.70 -5.87 19.13
CA PRO A 502 -9.77 -4.42 18.98
C PRO A 502 -11.20 -3.92 19.23
N ALA A 503 -11.31 -2.90 20.10
CA ALA A 503 -12.58 -2.31 20.56
C ALA A 503 -13.35 -1.55 19.47
N ASP A 504 -12.79 -1.41 18.25
CA ASP A 504 -13.27 -0.46 17.24
C ASP A 504 -13.61 -1.14 15.90
N ILE A 505 -14.34 -2.24 15.96
CA ILE A 505 -14.93 -2.84 14.76
C ILE A 505 -16.30 -2.22 14.57
N VAL A 506 -16.52 -1.61 13.40
CA VAL A 506 -17.77 -0.91 13.09
C VAL A 506 -18.30 -1.46 11.77
N THR A 507 -19.61 -1.66 11.68
CA THR A 507 -20.25 -2.02 10.42
C THR A 507 -20.24 -0.86 9.44
N ASP A 508 -20.01 -1.15 8.17
CA ASP A 508 -20.16 -0.19 7.08
C ASP A 508 -21.64 0.06 6.71
N GLY A 509 -21.87 0.92 5.72
CA GLY A 509 -23.24 1.24 5.27
C GLY A 509 -24.02 0.09 4.65
N SER A 510 -23.39 -1.08 4.43
CA SER A 510 -24.04 -2.33 4.05
C SER A 510 -24.27 -3.27 5.25
N GLY A 511 -24.06 -2.78 6.48
CA GLY A 511 -24.14 -3.60 7.69
C GLY A 511 -22.98 -4.59 7.85
N VAL A 512 -21.95 -4.53 6.99
CA VAL A 512 -20.85 -5.50 7.00
C VAL A 512 -19.75 -5.04 7.94
N PHE A 513 -19.19 -5.98 8.72
CA PHE A 513 -17.97 -5.78 9.48
C PHE A 513 -16.94 -6.85 9.16
N ALA A 514 -15.67 -6.49 9.30
CA ALA A 514 -14.56 -7.42 9.22
C ALA A 514 -13.56 -7.12 10.35
N THR A 515 -13.01 -8.16 10.95
CA THR A 515 -12.02 -8.01 12.01
C THR A 515 -10.63 -7.78 11.42
N PRO A 516 -9.71 -7.12 12.14
CA PRO A 516 -8.28 -7.35 11.94
C PRO A 516 -7.94 -8.80 12.30
N ALA A 517 -6.68 -9.18 12.22
CA ALA A 517 -6.22 -10.50 12.63
C ALA A 517 -6.57 -10.79 14.09
N VAL A 518 -7.23 -11.91 14.37
CA VAL A 518 -7.57 -12.36 15.73
C VAL A 518 -6.97 -13.73 16.01
N THR A 519 -6.70 -14.00 17.28
CA THR A 519 -6.21 -15.32 17.72
C THR A 519 -7.27 -16.39 17.45
N PRO A 520 -6.90 -17.60 16.98
CA PRO A 520 -7.84 -18.70 16.84
C PRO A 520 -8.51 -19.06 18.18
N GLY A 521 -9.82 -19.32 18.13
CA GLY A 521 -10.61 -19.59 19.33
C GLY A 521 -12.10 -19.47 19.08
N THR A 522 -12.89 -19.73 20.13
CA THR A 522 -14.33 -19.59 20.12
C THR A 522 -14.73 -18.25 20.74
N TYR A 523 -15.49 -17.45 20.00
CA TYR A 523 -15.89 -16.11 20.40
C TYR A 523 -17.42 -15.98 20.45
N ARG A 524 -17.88 -15.16 21.40
CA ARG A 524 -19.22 -14.61 21.42
C ARG A 524 -19.13 -13.13 20.99
N LEU A 525 -20.10 -12.65 20.24
CA LEU A 525 -20.07 -11.28 19.76
C LEU A 525 -21.01 -10.39 20.59
N GLN A 526 -20.54 -9.19 20.86
CA GLN A 526 -21.37 -8.10 21.38
C GLN A 526 -21.57 -7.06 20.29
N VAL A 527 -22.79 -6.57 20.17
CA VAL A 527 -23.17 -5.53 19.20
C VAL A 527 -23.81 -4.39 19.95
N VAL A 528 -23.29 -3.18 19.74
CA VAL A 528 -23.94 -1.95 20.19
C VAL A 528 -24.50 -1.22 18.98
N SER A 529 -25.82 -1.18 18.90
CA SER A 529 -26.53 -0.48 17.82
C SER A 529 -26.38 1.03 17.97
N PRO A 530 -26.27 1.79 16.88
CA PRO A 530 -26.30 3.26 16.92
C PRO A 530 -27.56 3.84 17.58
N ALA A 531 -28.65 3.10 17.55
CA ALA A 531 -29.91 3.45 18.25
C ALA A 531 -29.84 3.23 19.78
N GLY A 532 -28.70 2.78 20.33
CA GLY A 532 -28.43 2.69 21.76
C GLY A 532 -28.69 1.33 22.40
N GLY A 533 -29.09 0.29 21.65
CA GLY A 533 -29.26 -1.07 22.16
C GLY A 533 -27.93 -1.82 22.22
N ALA A 534 -27.66 -2.51 23.34
CA ALA A 534 -26.53 -3.46 23.45
C ALA A 534 -27.06 -4.89 23.39
N TYR A 535 -26.48 -5.73 22.53
CA TYR A 535 -26.90 -7.11 22.28
C TYR A 535 -25.69 -8.05 22.39
N THR A 536 -25.92 -9.24 22.95
CA THR A 536 -24.93 -10.33 22.94
C THR A 536 -25.45 -11.44 22.04
N SER A 537 -24.58 -11.99 21.17
CA SER A 537 -24.97 -13.07 20.27
C SER A 537 -25.46 -14.31 21.04
N ASP A 538 -26.49 -14.98 20.55
CA ASP A 538 -26.98 -16.24 21.09
C ASP A 538 -26.15 -17.45 20.64
N CYS A 539 -25.20 -17.25 19.74
CA CYS A 539 -24.25 -18.25 19.27
C CYS A 539 -22.80 -17.87 19.57
N THR A 540 -21.92 -18.82 19.36
CA THR A 540 -20.48 -18.63 19.29
C THR A 540 -20.00 -18.78 17.85
N VAL A 541 -18.88 -18.13 17.53
CA VAL A 541 -18.18 -18.29 16.27
C VAL A 541 -16.80 -18.87 16.51
N ASP A 542 -16.46 -19.95 15.82
CA ASP A 542 -15.14 -20.58 15.87
C ASP A 542 -14.24 -19.98 14.80
N VAL A 543 -13.18 -19.33 15.23
CA VAL A 543 -12.14 -18.76 14.37
C VAL A 543 -10.95 -19.71 14.35
N SER A 544 -10.65 -20.26 13.17
CA SER A 544 -9.47 -21.09 12.95
C SER A 544 -8.33 -20.29 12.37
N ALA A 545 -7.10 -20.74 12.60
CA ALA A 545 -5.92 -20.22 11.92
C ALA A 545 -6.10 -20.33 10.40
N ARG A 546 -5.67 -19.29 9.66
CA ARG A 546 -5.89 -19.14 8.21
C ARG A 546 -7.36 -19.08 7.78
N GLY A 547 -8.31 -19.18 8.72
CA GLY A 547 -9.73 -19.21 8.44
C GLY A 547 -10.38 -17.85 8.43
N VAL A 548 -11.51 -17.76 7.70
CA VAL A 548 -12.45 -16.66 7.78
C VAL A 548 -13.79 -17.22 8.22
N ALA A 549 -14.17 -16.97 9.46
CA ALA A 549 -15.49 -17.30 9.96
C ALA A 549 -16.53 -16.31 9.45
N ARG A 550 -17.73 -16.80 9.13
CA ARG A 550 -18.84 -15.99 8.59
C ARG A 550 -20.08 -16.14 9.45
N LEU A 551 -20.80 -15.04 9.68
CA LEU A 551 -22.07 -15.03 10.39
C LEU A 551 -22.90 -13.80 10.04
N THR A 552 -24.21 -13.90 10.27
CA THR A 552 -25.12 -12.75 10.30
C THR A 552 -25.71 -12.62 11.70
N LEU A 553 -25.66 -11.41 12.25
CA LEU A 553 -26.26 -11.06 13.54
C LEU A 553 -27.52 -10.25 13.29
N VAL A 554 -28.64 -10.69 13.84
CA VAL A 554 -29.92 -9.97 13.77
C VAL A 554 -30.22 -9.35 15.13
N VAL A 555 -30.32 -8.02 15.17
CA VAL A 555 -30.63 -7.24 16.37
C VAL A 555 -32.09 -6.80 16.31
N GLU A 556 -32.88 -7.21 17.30
CA GLU A 556 -34.30 -6.89 17.38
C GLU A 556 -34.62 -6.22 18.73
N ALA A 557 -35.34 -5.10 18.69
CA ALA A 557 -35.80 -4.44 19.90
C ALA A 557 -36.69 -5.34 20.79
N SER A 558 -37.39 -6.28 20.19
CA SER A 558 -38.24 -7.27 20.87
C SER A 558 -37.45 -8.32 21.65
N ARG A 559 -36.18 -8.56 21.29
CA ARG A 559 -35.27 -9.51 21.96
C ARG A 559 -34.21 -8.73 22.77
N ALA A 560 -34.65 -8.03 23.82
CA ALA A 560 -33.80 -7.16 24.63
C ALA A 560 -32.46 -7.85 25.01
N GLY A 561 -31.36 -7.29 24.52
CA GLY A 561 -29.98 -7.72 24.83
C GLY A 561 -29.50 -8.99 24.10
N VAL A 562 -30.27 -9.60 23.21
CA VAL A 562 -29.85 -10.80 22.47
C VAL A 562 -29.89 -10.56 20.97
N ALA A 563 -28.75 -10.77 20.29
CA ALA A 563 -28.64 -10.82 18.84
C ALA A 563 -28.72 -12.29 18.38
N SER A 564 -29.66 -12.61 17.47
CA SER A 564 -29.74 -13.96 16.90
C SER A 564 -28.70 -14.14 15.79
N CYS A 565 -28.17 -15.36 15.68
CA CYS A 565 -27.22 -15.73 14.62
C CYS A 565 -27.91 -16.49 13.49
N ARG A 566 -27.46 -16.22 12.26
CA ARG A 566 -27.79 -16.98 11.06
C ARG A 566 -26.56 -17.38 10.27
#